data_9c4d5de2a33dde7da2ee752dab436935
#
_entry.id   9c4d5de2a33dde7da2ee752dab436935
#
_cell.length_a   1.000
_cell.length_b   1.000
_cell.length_c   1.000
_cell.angle_alpha   90.00
_cell.angle_beta   90.00
_cell.angle_gamma   90.00
#
_symmetry.space_group_name_H-M   'P 1'
#
loop_
_entity.id
_entity.type
_entity.pdbx_description
1 polymer ?
#
loop_
_entity_poly.entity_id
_entity_poly.type
_entity_poly.pdbx_seq_one_letter_code
_entity_poly.pdbx_strand_id
1 'polypeptide(L)'
;MKAEAIGAGISGVQKVFKGLFNLEPEFAVDGSQFDHLFKDGEAIQVGGLTGDTMYVPGHTPACVAYQFGDAVFVGDTMFMPDVGTARCDFPGGNAKTLFASVRKILSLP
;
A
#
# COMPACT_ATOMS: atom_id res chain seq x y z
N MET A 1 -14.33 -8.49 -8.77
CA MET A 1 -13.66 -7.37 -8.08
C MET A 1 -12.35 -7.09 -8.79
N LYS A 2 -12.07 -5.83 -9.09
CA LYS A 2 -10.80 -5.46 -9.71
C LYS A 2 -9.66 -5.55 -8.72
N ALA A 3 -8.51 -6.03 -9.17
CA ALA A 3 -7.28 -5.98 -8.40
C ALA A 3 -6.60 -4.62 -8.62
N GLU A 4 -6.28 -3.92 -7.54
CA GLU A 4 -5.77 -2.55 -7.56
C GLU A 4 -4.53 -2.43 -6.66
N ALA A 5 -3.63 -1.55 -7.04
CA ALA A 5 -2.39 -1.31 -6.29
C ALA A 5 -1.86 0.12 -6.51
N ILE A 6 -0.95 0.55 -5.65
CA ILE A 6 -0.17 1.77 -5.87
C ILE A 6 0.95 1.49 -6.86
N GLY A 7 0.92 2.19 -8.00
CA GLY A 7 1.92 2.02 -9.05
C GLY A 7 3.35 2.32 -8.60
N ALA A 8 3.53 3.28 -7.69
CA ALA A 8 4.84 3.73 -7.24
C ALA A 8 5.72 2.65 -6.58
N GLY A 9 5.11 1.65 -5.92
CA GLY A 9 5.86 0.66 -5.15
C GLY A 9 5.71 -0.78 -5.61
N ILE A 10 4.66 -1.09 -6.40
CA ILE A 10 4.27 -2.48 -6.64
C ILE A 10 5.32 -3.28 -7.41
N SER A 11 5.98 -2.71 -8.41
CA SER A 11 7.01 -3.45 -9.15
C SER A 11 8.23 -3.79 -8.29
N GLY A 12 8.56 -2.96 -7.32
CA GLY A 12 9.60 -3.26 -6.32
C GLY A 12 9.23 -4.46 -5.46
N VAL A 13 7.99 -4.49 -4.95
CA VAL A 13 7.46 -5.64 -4.18
C VAL A 13 7.44 -6.90 -5.03
N GLN A 14 6.94 -6.82 -6.26
CA GLN A 14 6.88 -7.97 -7.16
C GLN A 14 8.27 -8.54 -7.47
N LYS A 15 9.29 -7.69 -7.66
CA LYS A 15 10.68 -8.14 -7.87
C LYS A 15 11.20 -8.93 -6.67
N VAL A 16 10.98 -8.44 -5.46
CA VAL A 16 11.39 -9.11 -4.22
C VAL A 16 10.71 -10.47 -4.10
N PHE A 17 9.39 -10.50 -4.24
CA PHE A 17 8.63 -11.75 -4.11
C PHE A 17 8.92 -12.75 -5.21
N LYS A 18 9.18 -12.29 -6.45
CA LYS A 18 9.62 -13.17 -7.54
C LYS A 18 10.89 -13.93 -7.17
N GLY A 19 11.85 -13.27 -6.54
CA GLY A 19 13.07 -13.90 -6.05
C GLY A 19 12.84 -14.83 -4.86
N LEU A 20 12.11 -14.34 -3.84
CA LEU A 20 11.86 -15.09 -2.59
C LEU A 20 11.06 -16.39 -2.81
N PHE A 21 10.07 -16.37 -3.68
CA PHE A 21 9.18 -17.50 -3.96
C PHE A 21 9.56 -18.28 -5.23
N ASN A 22 10.68 -17.93 -5.85
CA ASN A 22 11.20 -18.59 -7.06
C ASN A 22 10.11 -18.72 -8.14
N LEU A 23 9.41 -17.61 -8.43
CA LEU A 23 8.35 -17.57 -9.44
C LEU A 23 8.91 -17.77 -10.85
N GLU A 24 8.04 -18.17 -11.79
CA GLU A 24 8.42 -18.40 -13.17
C GLU A 24 9.12 -17.17 -13.77
N PRO A 25 10.11 -17.36 -14.67
CA PRO A 25 10.82 -16.26 -15.33
C PRO A 25 9.88 -15.26 -16.05
N GLU A 26 8.76 -15.76 -16.56
CA GLU A 26 7.75 -14.99 -17.29
C GLU A 26 6.87 -14.11 -16.36
N PHE A 27 6.94 -14.30 -15.04
CA PHE A 27 6.18 -13.49 -14.11
C PHE A 27 6.59 -12.02 -14.24
N ALA A 28 5.66 -11.19 -14.73
CA ALA A 28 5.91 -9.76 -14.92
C ALA A 28 5.97 -9.02 -13.58
N VAL A 29 6.93 -8.10 -13.46
CA VAL A 29 7.17 -7.28 -12.24
C VAL A 29 6.87 -5.80 -12.50
N ASP A 30 5.86 -5.53 -13.28
CA ASP A 30 5.44 -4.20 -13.75
C ASP A 30 4.03 -3.79 -13.29
N GLY A 31 3.40 -4.62 -12.44
CA GLY A 31 2.03 -4.38 -11.97
C GLY A 31 0.94 -4.76 -12.97
N SER A 32 1.27 -5.41 -14.09
CA SER A 32 0.29 -5.75 -15.13
C SER A 32 -0.81 -6.71 -14.69
N GLN A 33 -0.63 -7.41 -13.57
CA GLN A 33 -1.64 -8.28 -12.96
C GLN A 33 -2.78 -7.49 -12.29
N PHE A 34 -2.58 -6.21 -12.01
CA PHE A 34 -3.59 -5.35 -11.41
C PHE A 34 -4.42 -4.65 -12.48
N ASP A 35 -5.71 -4.51 -12.24
CA ASP A 35 -6.63 -3.81 -13.18
C ASP A 35 -6.38 -2.31 -13.21
N HIS A 36 -5.91 -1.74 -12.10
CA HIS A 36 -5.59 -0.33 -11.98
C HIS A 36 -4.42 -0.09 -11.04
N LEU A 37 -3.51 0.80 -11.43
CA LEU A 37 -2.39 1.26 -10.62
C LEU A 37 -2.63 2.71 -10.23
N PHE A 38 -2.97 2.94 -8.96
CA PHE A 38 -3.24 4.28 -8.44
C PHE A 38 -1.98 5.13 -8.31
N LYS A 39 -2.20 6.44 -8.42
CA LYS A 39 -1.26 7.46 -7.94
C LYS A 39 -1.70 7.92 -6.55
N ASP A 40 -0.77 8.47 -5.77
CA ASP A 40 -1.08 9.06 -4.47
C ASP A 40 -2.11 10.19 -4.63
N GLY A 41 -3.18 10.14 -3.82
CA GLY A 41 -4.27 11.12 -3.87
C GLY A 41 -5.31 10.89 -4.98
N GLU A 42 -5.18 9.84 -5.78
CA GLU A 42 -6.16 9.54 -6.83
C GLU A 42 -7.47 9.04 -6.20
N ALA A 43 -8.60 9.47 -6.79
CA ALA A 43 -9.91 9.03 -6.34
C ALA A 43 -10.18 7.56 -6.66
N ILE A 44 -10.85 6.87 -5.73
CA ILE A 44 -11.31 5.49 -5.90
C ILE A 44 -12.83 5.42 -5.79
N GLN A 45 -13.45 4.60 -6.62
CA GLN A 45 -14.88 4.35 -6.64
C GLN A 45 -15.19 2.92 -6.19
N VAL A 46 -16.05 2.77 -5.19
CA VAL A 46 -16.58 1.48 -4.74
C VAL A 46 -18.10 1.57 -4.74
N GLY A 47 -18.75 1.03 -5.77
CA GLY A 47 -20.18 1.20 -5.97
C GLY A 47 -20.55 2.69 -6.11
N GLY A 48 -21.43 3.18 -5.26
CA GLY A 48 -21.82 4.59 -5.20
C GLY A 48 -20.93 5.47 -4.31
N LEU A 49 -19.89 4.91 -3.69
CA LEU A 49 -18.99 5.63 -2.79
C LEU A 49 -17.74 6.09 -3.55
N THR A 50 -17.35 7.32 -3.28
CA THR A 50 -16.08 7.87 -3.74
C THR A 50 -15.15 8.08 -2.55
N GLY A 51 -13.92 7.62 -2.66
CA GLY A 51 -12.88 7.81 -1.66
C GLY A 51 -11.58 8.30 -2.30
N ASP A 52 -10.56 8.43 -1.48
CA ASP A 52 -9.23 8.85 -1.88
C ASP A 52 -8.20 7.78 -1.52
N THR A 53 -7.22 7.60 -2.40
CA THR A 53 -6.05 6.76 -2.13
C THR A 53 -4.96 7.59 -1.48
N MET A 54 -4.27 7.00 -0.52
CA MET A 54 -3.17 7.63 0.19
C MET A 54 -1.97 6.68 0.18
N TYR A 55 -0.86 7.10 -0.41
CA TYR A 55 0.38 6.33 -0.39
C TYR A 55 1.00 6.39 1.00
N VAL A 56 1.18 5.23 1.63
CA VAL A 56 1.65 5.08 3.01
C VAL A 56 2.75 4.01 3.11
N PRO A 57 3.89 4.24 2.44
CA PRO A 57 4.99 3.26 2.43
C PRO A 57 5.65 3.12 3.81
N GLY A 58 6.39 2.03 3.98
CA GLY A 58 7.22 1.79 5.16
C GLY A 58 7.18 0.34 5.61
N HIS A 59 6.01 -0.23 5.82
CA HIS A 59 5.88 -1.69 5.96
C HIS A 59 6.33 -2.39 4.67
N THR A 60 5.80 -1.95 3.54
CA THR A 60 6.31 -2.25 2.20
C THR A 60 6.38 -0.97 1.37
N PRO A 61 7.12 -0.95 0.24
CA PRO A 61 7.13 0.21 -0.64
C PRO A 61 5.83 0.42 -1.44
N ALA A 62 4.84 -0.48 -1.33
CA ALA A 62 3.58 -0.42 -2.08
C ALA A 62 2.34 -0.21 -1.22
N CYS A 63 2.50 0.02 0.10
CA CYS A 63 1.35 0.17 0.99
C CYS A 63 0.51 1.40 0.64
N VAL A 64 -0.80 1.21 0.68
CA VAL A 64 -1.79 2.23 0.41
C VAL A 64 -2.89 2.20 1.48
N ALA A 65 -3.39 3.36 1.86
CA ALA A 65 -4.60 3.50 2.66
C ALA A 65 -5.71 4.09 1.79
N TYR A 66 -6.95 3.77 2.13
CA TYR A 66 -8.13 4.26 1.43
C TYR A 66 -9.02 5.03 2.40
N GLN A 67 -9.39 6.25 2.06
CA GLN A 67 -10.27 7.08 2.86
C GLN A 67 -11.64 7.21 2.20
N PHE A 68 -12.70 6.90 2.95
CA PHE A 68 -14.09 7.09 2.55
C PHE A 68 -14.83 7.83 3.67
N GLY A 69 -15.13 9.12 3.45
CA GLY A 69 -15.76 9.94 4.49
C GLY A 69 -14.88 10.02 5.75
N ASP A 70 -15.41 9.56 6.87
CA ASP A 70 -14.74 9.52 8.18
C ASP A 70 -14.02 8.20 8.48
N ALA A 71 -14.00 7.26 7.53
CA ALA A 71 -13.31 5.97 7.67
C ALA A 71 -12.02 5.93 6.86
N VAL A 72 -10.97 5.33 7.45
CA VAL A 72 -9.68 5.09 6.77
C VAL A 72 -9.30 3.61 6.90
N PHE A 73 -9.08 2.97 5.78
CA PHE A 73 -8.62 1.58 5.70
C PHE A 73 -7.12 1.57 5.52
N VAL A 74 -6.40 1.28 6.59
CA VAL A 74 -4.95 1.53 6.69
C VAL A 74 -4.06 0.31 6.39
N GLY A 75 -4.64 -0.87 6.18
CA GLY A 75 -3.89 -2.11 5.99
C GLY A 75 -2.92 -2.37 7.15
N ASP A 76 -1.70 -2.77 6.81
CA ASP A 76 -0.66 -3.07 7.80
C ASP A 76 0.16 -1.84 8.22
N THR A 77 -0.25 -0.64 7.83
CA THR A 77 0.47 0.58 8.21
C THR A 77 0.25 0.93 9.69
N MET A 78 -0.97 0.71 10.19
CA MET A 78 -1.30 1.03 11.58
C MET A 78 -2.29 0.01 12.14
N PHE A 79 -2.07 -0.41 13.39
CA PHE A 79 -2.92 -1.33 14.11
C PHE A 79 -3.55 -0.66 15.33
N MET A 80 -4.24 -1.44 16.15
CA MET A 80 -4.76 -0.99 17.43
C MET A 80 -3.62 -0.54 18.37
N PRO A 81 -3.90 0.37 19.32
CA PRO A 81 -2.85 0.95 20.18
C PRO A 81 -2.01 -0.05 20.97
N ASP A 82 -2.54 -1.22 21.27
CA ASP A 82 -1.82 -2.29 21.96
C ASP A 82 -0.77 -3.01 21.10
N VAL A 83 -0.88 -2.91 19.77
CA VAL A 83 0.06 -3.50 18.80
C VAL A 83 0.90 -2.44 18.09
N GLY A 84 0.30 -1.32 17.71
CA GLY A 84 0.95 -0.19 17.05
C GLY A 84 1.01 -0.30 15.54
N THR A 85 2.08 -0.89 15.01
CA THR A 85 2.28 -1.02 13.54
C THR A 85 2.78 -2.41 13.17
N ALA A 86 2.72 -2.74 11.88
CA ALA A 86 3.40 -3.92 11.36
C ALA A 86 4.94 -3.72 11.35
N ARG A 87 5.66 -4.79 11.14
CA ARG A 87 7.11 -4.77 10.94
C ARG A 87 7.47 -3.98 9.67
N CYS A 88 8.69 -3.47 9.62
CA CYS A 88 9.20 -2.71 8.48
C CYS A 88 10.59 -3.18 8.02
N ASP A 89 10.95 -4.42 8.34
CA ASP A 89 12.23 -5.06 8.02
C ASP A 89 12.19 -5.94 6.76
N PHE A 90 11.10 -5.89 5.99
CA PHE A 90 11.06 -6.45 4.65
C PHE A 90 12.00 -5.68 3.70
N PRO A 91 12.51 -6.33 2.63
CA PRO A 91 13.23 -5.61 1.58
C PRO A 91 12.36 -4.46 1.02
N GLY A 92 12.90 -3.24 1.08
CA GLY A 92 12.16 -2.00 0.75
C GLY A 92 11.34 -1.42 1.89
N GLY A 93 11.23 -2.11 3.03
CA GLY A 93 10.65 -1.56 4.27
C GLY A 93 11.58 -0.55 4.92
N ASN A 94 11.03 0.41 5.68
CA ASN A 94 11.79 1.46 6.33
C ASN A 94 11.03 2.06 7.51
N ALA A 95 11.63 2.02 8.70
CA ALA A 95 10.99 2.50 9.93
C ALA A 95 10.71 4.00 9.90
N LYS A 96 11.62 4.81 9.38
CA LYS A 96 11.44 6.26 9.27
C LYS A 96 10.28 6.61 8.32
N THR A 97 10.22 5.92 7.20
CA THR A 97 9.13 6.07 6.23
C THR A 97 7.79 5.61 6.82
N LEU A 98 7.76 4.49 7.53
CA LEU A 98 6.57 4.00 8.22
C LEU A 98 6.08 5.01 9.25
N PHE A 99 6.98 5.58 10.06
CA PHE A 99 6.64 6.63 11.02
C PHE A 99 5.99 7.84 10.33
N ALA A 100 6.56 8.30 9.21
CA ALA A 100 5.99 9.41 8.44
C ALA A 100 4.58 9.07 7.90
N SER A 101 4.38 7.85 7.42
CA SER A 101 3.07 7.36 6.95
C SER A 101 2.03 7.31 8.07
N VAL A 102 2.39 6.80 9.24
CA VAL A 102 1.50 6.80 10.42
C VAL A 102 1.14 8.24 10.82
N ARG A 103 2.11 9.15 10.86
CA ARG A 103 1.87 10.57 11.14
C ARG A 103 0.92 11.21 10.12
N LYS A 104 1.04 10.85 8.85
CA LYS A 104 0.14 11.30 7.78
C LYS A 104 -1.30 10.85 8.05
N ILE A 105 -1.51 9.59 8.40
CA ILE A 105 -2.83 9.06 8.74
C ILE A 105 -3.40 9.77 9.97
N LEU A 106 -2.61 9.91 11.04
CA LEU A 106 -3.05 10.55 12.28
C LEU A 106 -3.29 12.07 12.14
N SER A 107 -2.86 12.69 11.06
CA SER A 107 -3.15 14.11 10.76
C SER A 107 -4.49 14.33 10.07
N LEU A 108 -5.19 13.28 9.67
CA LEU A 108 -6.53 13.38 9.12
C LEU A 108 -7.52 13.90 10.19
N PRO A 109 -8.52 14.69 9.77
CA PRO A 109 -9.50 15.23 10.72
C PRO A 109 -10.38 14.15 11.35
#